data_710c31a9d77dbde985384b657d70e4f4
#
_entry.id   710c31a9d77dbde985384b657d70e4f4
#
_cell.length_a   1.000
_cell.length_b   1.000
_cell.length_c   1.000
_cell.angle_alpha   90.00
_cell.angle_beta   90.00
_cell.angle_gamma   90.00
#
_symmetry.space_group_name_H-M   'P 1'
#
loop_
_entity.id
_entity.type
_entity.pdbx_description
1 polymer ?
#
loop_
_entity_poly.entity_id
_entity_poly.type
_entity_poly.pdbx_seq_one_letter_code
_entity_poly.pdbx_strand_id
1 'polypeptide(L)'
;TIDETLIRDVVSEVLNRLAGGSGSNGSPATPPRQATPTAAGVDGIFQDVDQAVAAAKTAQQRLAAATLKARGEAIECIRKICLEQAEELGRYELDETGIGRLDHKIEKLLVIGQSIPGMEMLTTEAVSGDNGLTVTEHAPYGVLGVITPVTHSIPTLACNAIMMIAAGNTLVVNPHPSGTRSAVLATQRFSRAIREKTGLDNLICLIEKPTLESANAIFTHPDVEVLCVTGGPGVVAAAMASNKKAIVAGPGNPPVVVDETADLEKAAEGIVFGAAYDNNVLCIGEKEVFVVASVADGLLDAMGRHGGYRLTGEQVEALARAAIHKEEKSGHWVANKELVGKDPDVLARAIGLEIPKGTQLLYGEVGEDSPWLPCEQMMPFLPIMRC
;
A
#
# COMPACT_ATOMS: atom_id res chain seq x y z
N THR A 1 -11.36 20.84 0.59
CA THR A 1 -10.62 21.65 -0.42
C THR A 1 -9.15 21.56 -0.08
N ILE A 2 -8.38 20.91 -0.94
CA ILE A 2 -6.92 20.82 -0.80
C ILE A 2 -6.40 22.26 -0.84
N ASP A 3 -5.68 22.66 0.21
CA ASP A 3 -5.15 24.02 0.35
C ASP A 3 -4.05 24.23 -0.69
N GLU A 4 -4.33 25.11 -1.67
CA GLU A 4 -3.37 25.49 -2.72
C GLU A 4 -2.08 26.09 -2.14
N THR A 5 -2.12 26.65 -0.93
CA THR A 5 -0.96 27.19 -0.22
C THR A 5 0.02 26.09 0.17
N LEU A 6 -0.48 24.96 0.67
CA LEU A 6 0.37 23.81 1.07
C LEU A 6 1.09 23.20 -0.14
N ILE A 7 0.39 23.11 -1.28
CA ILE A 7 1.00 22.62 -2.53
C ILE A 7 2.08 23.61 -3.02
N ARG A 8 1.83 24.92 -2.94
CA ARG A 8 2.81 25.95 -3.31
C ARG A 8 4.06 25.93 -2.44
N ASP A 9 3.90 25.74 -1.14
CA ASP A 9 5.03 25.76 -0.21
C ASP A 9 5.93 24.53 -0.38
N VAL A 10 5.35 23.35 -0.56
CA VAL A 10 6.10 22.11 -0.85
C VAL A 10 6.81 22.20 -2.21
N VAL A 11 6.13 22.69 -3.24
CA VAL A 11 6.72 22.90 -4.58
C VAL A 11 7.82 23.95 -4.53
N SER A 12 7.63 25.05 -3.80
CA SER A 12 8.64 26.12 -3.66
C SER A 12 9.88 25.63 -2.91
N GLU A 13 9.73 24.79 -1.89
CA GLU A 13 10.88 24.24 -1.15
C GLU A 13 11.66 23.21 -1.98
N VAL A 14 10.97 22.40 -2.78
CA VAL A 14 11.60 21.47 -3.74
C VAL A 14 12.32 22.24 -4.85
N LEU A 15 11.70 23.28 -5.41
CA LEU A 15 12.32 24.13 -6.44
C LEU A 15 13.52 24.93 -5.91
N ASN A 16 13.47 25.42 -4.67
CA ASN A 16 14.59 26.12 -4.04
C ASN A 16 15.79 25.19 -3.77
N ARG A 17 15.55 23.93 -3.43
CA ARG A 17 16.62 22.92 -3.31
C ARG A 17 17.22 22.55 -4.66
N LEU A 18 16.43 22.55 -5.74
CA LEU A 18 16.91 22.30 -7.10
C LEU A 18 17.65 23.52 -7.70
N ALA A 19 17.25 24.76 -7.34
CA ALA A 19 17.88 25.99 -7.83
C ALA A 19 19.18 26.36 -7.09
N GLY A 20 19.41 25.86 -5.88
CA GLY A 20 20.60 26.12 -5.06
C GLY A 20 21.87 25.39 -5.50
N GLY A 21 21.81 24.57 -6.56
CA GLY A 21 22.92 23.71 -7.07
C GLY A 21 23.74 24.30 -8.24
N SER A 22 23.61 25.57 -8.60
CA SER A 22 24.38 26.17 -9.69
C SER A 22 25.58 26.98 -9.20
N GLY A 23 26.65 26.32 -8.87
CA GLY A 23 27.98 26.93 -8.68
C GLY A 23 28.96 26.30 -9.68
N SER A 24 29.31 27.08 -10.70
CA SER A 24 30.22 26.73 -11.79
C SER A 24 31.62 26.36 -11.33
N ASN A 25 32.17 25.30 -11.87
CA ASN A 25 33.57 25.31 -12.33
C ASN A 25 33.79 24.20 -13.35
N GLY A 26 34.19 24.58 -14.55
CA GLY A 26 34.47 23.69 -15.66
C GLY A 26 35.70 22.84 -15.42
N SER A 27 35.57 21.57 -15.68
CA SER A 27 36.67 20.65 -15.98
C SER A 27 36.28 19.79 -17.19
N PRO A 28 37.22 19.35 -18.03
CA PRO A 28 36.96 18.87 -19.38
C PRO A 28 36.16 17.57 -19.37
N ALA A 29 35.25 17.45 -20.32
CA ALA A 29 34.41 16.29 -20.56
C ALA A 29 35.23 15.01 -20.69
N THR A 30 35.05 14.10 -19.75
CA THR A 30 35.47 12.71 -19.87
C THR A 30 34.55 12.03 -20.89
N PRO A 31 35.09 11.24 -21.84
CA PRO A 31 34.26 10.54 -22.82
C PRO A 31 33.30 9.56 -22.08
N PRO A 32 32.14 9.28 -22.64
CA PRO A 32 31.15 8.41 -22.00
C PRO A 32 31.80 7.04 -21.77
N ARG A 33 31.86 6.65 -20.50
CA ARG A 33 32.29 5.34 -20.07
C ARG A 33 31.35 4.32 -20.69
N GLN A 34 31.81 3.53 -21.64
CA GLN A 34 31.05 2.38 -22.14
C GLN A 34 30.68 1.52 -20.93
N ALA A 35 29.38 1.42 -20.70
CA ALA A 35 28.83 0.55 -19.67
C ALA A 35 29.25 -0.89 -19.97
N THR A 36 30.15 -1.42 -19.19
CA THR A 36 30.36 -2.86 -19.10
C THR A 36 29.00 -3.47 -18.67
N PRO A 37 28.58 -4.59 -19.26
CA PRO A 37 27.37 -5.27 -18.78
C PRO A 37 27.60 -5.72 -17.35
N THR A 38 27.14 -4.92 -16.39
CA THR A 38 27.14 -5.31 -15.00
C THR A 38 26.08 -6.40 -14.83
N ALA A 39 26.46 -7.47 -14.15
CA ALA A 39 25.62 -8.63 -13.89
C ALA A 39 24.20 -8.20 -13.50
N ALA A 40 23.21 -8.78 -14.18
CA ALA A 40 21.79 -8.64 -13.82
C ALA A 40 21.64 -8.88 -12.32
N GLY A 41 20.83 -8.07 -11.65
CA GLY A 41 20.56 -8.23 -10.22
C GLY A 41 20.09 -9.64 -9.93
N VAL A 42 20.68 -10.27 -8.92
CA VAL A 42 20.36 -11.67 -8.59
C VAL A 42 18.90 -11.76 -8.15
N ASP A 43 18.12 -12.59 -8.84
CA ASP A 43 16.70 -12.84 -8.55
C ASP A 43 15.84 -11.55 -8.45
N GLY A 44 16.13 -10.56 -9.31
CA GLY A 44 15.37 -9.31 -9.36
C GLY A 44 15.78 -8.24 -8.34
N ILE A 45 16.89 -8.41 -7.61
CA ILE A 45 17.34 -7.45 -6.59
C ILE A 45 18.46 -6.57 -7.14
N PHE A 46 18.31 -5.24 -7.00
CA PHE A 46 19.19 -4.22 -7.52
C PHE A 46 19.59 -3.19 -6.46
N GLN A 47 20.79 -2.60 -6.66
CA GLN A 47 21.27 -1.50 -5.82
C GLN A 47 21.05 -0.13 -6.49
N ASP A 48 20.90 -0.11 -7.80
CA ASP A 48 20.88 1.07 -8.64
C ASP A 48 19.62 1.10 -9.51
N VAL A 49 18.97 2.28 -9.57
CA VAL A 49 17.69 2.45 -10.28
C VAL A 49 17.86 2.31 -11.79
N ASP A 50 18.91 2.88 -12.38
CA ASP A 50 19.12 2.83 -13.83
C ASP A 50 19.34 1.38 -14.28
N GLN A 51 20.10 0.60 -13.50
CA GLN A 51 20.30 -0.84 -13.76
C GLN A 51 18.98 -1.63 -13.64
N ALA A 52 18.18 -1.35 -12.61
CA ALA A 52 16.89 -1.98 -12.43
C ALA A 52 15.93 -1.68 -13.58
N VAL A 53 15.84 -0.42 -14.00
CA VAL A 53 15.01 0.00 -15.14
C VAL A 53 15.48 -0.60 -16.45
N ALA A 54 16.79 -0.63 -16.71
CA ALA A 54 17.35 -1.24 -17.93
C ALA A 54 17.04 -2.75 -18.00
N ALA A 55 17.16 -3.46 -16.86
CA ALA A 55 16.82 -4.87 -16.75
C ALA A 55 15.32 -5.10 -16.97
N ALA A 56 14.46 -4.30 -16.32
CA ALA A 56 13.01 -4.34 -16.48
C ALA A 56 12.57 -4.06 -17.91
N LYS A 57 13.19 -3.08 -18.58
CA LYS A 57 12.91 -2.75 -19.99
C LYS A 57 13.25 -3.91 -20.93
N THR A 58 14.40 -4.54 -20.72
CA THR A 58 14.79 -5.74 -21.48
C THR A 58 13.83 -6.90 -21.23
N ALA A 59 13.43 -7.11 -19.98
CA ALA A 59 12.47 -8.12 -19.58
C ALA A 59 11.09 -7.86 -20.19
N GLN A 60 10.66 -6.61 -20.24
CA GLN A 60 9.38 -6.21 -20.83
C GLN A 60 9.32 -6.54 -22.33
N GLN A 61 10.39 -6.28 -23.06
CA GLN A 61 10.48 -6.64 -24.49
C GLN A 61 10.35 -8.17 -24.70
N ARG A 62 10.98 -8.96 -23.84
CA ARG A 62 10.86 -10.42 -23.85
C ARG A 62 9.43 -10.87 -23.49
N LEU A 63 8.81 -10.23 -22.48
CA LEU A 63 7.44 -10.51 -22.08
C LEU A 63 6.45 -10.17 -23.19
N ALA A 64 6.66 -9.06 -23.92
CA ALA A 64 5.83 -8.65 -25.04
C ALA A 64 5.95 -9.63 -26.22
N ALA A 65 7.10 -10.23 -26.44
CA ALA A 65 7.32 -11.27 -27.46
C ALA A 65 6.88 -12.67 -27.01
N ALA A 66 6.61 -12.88 -25.72
CA ALA A 66 6.17 -14.16 -25.17
C ALA A 66 4.69 -14.41 -25.43
N THR A 67 4.28 -15.67 -25.32
CA THR A 67 2.88 -16.05 -25.45
C THR A 67 2.06 -15.61 -24.23
N LEU A 68 0.75 -15.41 -24.41
CA LEU A 68 -0.17 -15.18 -23.27
C LEU A 68 -0.12 -16.33 -22.26
N LYS A 69 0.13 -17.58 -22.71
CA LYS A 69 0.34 -18.72 -21.81
C LYS A 69 1.55 -18.52 -20.90
N ALA A 70 2.70 -18.09 -21.43
CA ALA A 70 3.89 -17.84 -20.62
C ALA A 70 3.66 -16.72 -19.59
N ARG A 71 2.88 -15.69 -19.96
CA ARG A 71 2.45 -14.61 -19.06
C ARG A 71 1.55 -15.14 -17.94
N GLY A 72 0.57 -15.97 -18.27
CA GLY A 72 -0.26 -16.66 -17.29
C GLY A 72 0.54 -17.57 -16.34
N GLU A 73 1.50 -18.35 -16.88
CA GLU A 73 2.39 -19.19 -16.06
C GLU A 73 3.25 -18.37 -15.10
N ALA A 74 3.68 -17.16 -15.50
CA ALA A 74 4.45 -16.27 -14.63
C ALA A 74 3.61 -15.80 -13.42
N ILE A 75 2.36 -15.36 -13.62
CA ILE A 75 1.50 -14.95 -12.50
C ILE A 75 1.08 -16.12 -11.63
N GLU A 76 0.88 -17.31 -12.18
CA GLU A 76 0.56 -18.51 -11.42
C GLU A 76 1.71 -18.93 -10.47
N CYS A 77 2.98 -18.65 -10.82
CA CYS A 77 4.09 -18.85 -9.89
C CYS A 77 3.94 -17.95 -8.64
N ILE A 78 3.52 -16.69 -8.81
CA ILE A 78 3.30 -15.75 -7.69
C ILE A 78 2.12 -16.23 -6.85
N ARG A 79 0.98 -16.54 -7.47
CA ARG A 79 -0.23 -17.06 -6.79
C ARG A 79 0.09 -18.27 -5.95
N LYS A 80 0.79 -19.24 -6.54
CA LYS A 80 1.19 -20.49 -5.87
C LYS A 80 2.04 -20.22 -4.62
N ILE A 81 3.03 -19.34 -4.71
CA ILE A 81 3.87 -18.96 -3.56
C ILE A 81 3.03 -18.29 -2.47
N CYS A 82 2.11 -17.38 -2.85
CA CYS A 82 1.20 -16.75 -1.89
C CYS A 82 0.31 -17.77 -1.17
N LEU A 83 -0.16 -18.81 -1.87
CA LEU A 83 -1.01 -19.85 -1.29
C LEU A 83 -0.22 -20.85 -0.43
N GLU A 84 0.91 -21.36 -0.94
CA GLU A 84 1.65 -22.44 -0.30
C GLU A 84 2.59 -21.97 0.81
N GLN A 85 3.01 -20.70 0.78
CA GLN A 85 3.97 -20.15 1.72
C GLN A 85 3.38 -18.98 2.56
N ALA A 86 2.05 -18.86 2.63
CA ALA A 86 1.35 -17.78 3.32
C ALA A 86 1.77 -17.65 4.79
N GLU A 87 1.89 -18.76 5.52
CA GLU A 87 2.26 -18.76 6.93
C GLU A 87 3.71 -18.26 7.13
N GLU A 88 4.65 -18.78 6.35
CA GLU A 88 6.07 -18.37 6.45
C GLU A 88 6.25 -16.91 6.10
N LEU A 89 5.67 -16.47 4.98
CA LEU A 89 5.79 -15.10 4.49
C LEU A 89 5.06 -14.11 5.41
N GLY A 90 3.87 -14.46 5.89
CA GLY A 90 3.10 -13.63 6.83
C GLY A 90 3.83 -13.45 8.17
N ARG A 91 4.43 -14.51 8.69
CA ARG A 91 5.27 -14.47 9.90
C ARG A 91 6.51 -13.61 9.69
N TYR A 92 7.20 -13.78 8.56
CA TYR A 92 8.39 -13.00 8.24
C TYR A 92 8.09 -11.50 8.15
N GLU A 93 6.97 -11.12 7.52
CA GLU A 93 6.52 -9.72 7.44
C GLU A 93 6.15 -9.17 8.83
N LEU A 94 5.46 -9.95 9.66
CA LEU A 94 5.12 -9.54 11.02
C LEU A 94 6.39 -9.35 11.88
N ASP A 95 7.34 -10.29 11.81
CA ASP A 95 8.60 -10.21 12.56
C ASP A 95 9.47 -9.01 12.14
N GLU A 96 9.42 -8.62 10.88
CA GLU A 96 10.13 -7.43 10.39
C GLU A 96 9.45 -6.14 10.81
N THR A 97 8.14 -6.05 10.60
CA THR A 97 7.40 -4.79 10.74
C THR A 97 6.89 -4.54 12.14
N GLY A 98 6.60 -5.60 12.89
CA GLY A 98 6.03 -5.53 14.22
C GLY A 98 4.62 -4.95 14.31
N ILE A 99 3.88 -4.91 13.17
CA ILE A 99 2.53 -4.33 13.08
C ILE A 99 1.53 -5.32 12.48
N GLY A 100 0.30 -5.28 12.97
CA GLY A 100 -0.80 -6.15 12.51
C GLY A 100 -0.86 -7.48 13.26
N ARG A 101 -1.60 -8.45 12.71
CA ARG A 101 -1.87 -9.78 13.28
C ARG A 101 -1.42 -10.87 12.32
N LEU A 102 -0.85 -11.95 12.88
CA LEU A 102 -0.31 -13.03 12.07
C LEU A 102 -1.37 -13.73 11.21
N ASP A 103 -2.52 -14.05 11.80
CA ASP A 103 -3.65 -14.68 11.12
C ASP A 103 -4.12 -13.85 9.92
N HIS A 104 -4.27 -12.56 10.08
CA HIS A 104 -4.67 -11.65 9.00
C HIS A 104 -3.56 -11.43 7.96
N LYS A 105 -2.28 -11.47 8.35
CA LYS A 105 -1.18 -11.43 7.36
C LYS A 105 -1.15 -12.69 6.50
N ILE A 106 -1.44 -13.85 7.08
CA ILE A 106 -1.59 -15.11 6.36
C ILE A 106 -2.79 -15.03 5.42
N GLU A 107 -3.96 -14.63 5.95
CA GLU A 107 -5.20 -14.52 5.17
C GLU A 107 -5.04 -13.59 3.97
N LYS A 108 -4.40 -12.42 4.13
CA LYS A 108 -4.14 -11.50 3.01
C LYS A 108 -3.37 -12.17 1.87
N LEU A 109 -2.37 -12.98 2.16
CA LEU A 109 -1.63 -13.70 1.13
C LEU A 109 -2.49 -14.76 0.45
N LEU A 110 -3.33 -15.48 1.21
CA LEU A 110 -4.28 -16.44 0.64
C LEU A 110 -5.29 -15.75 -0.29
N VAL A 111 -5.87 -14.63 0.14
CA VAL A 111 -6.79 -13.83 -0.68
C VAL A 111 -6.11 -13.33 -1.96
N ILE A 112 -4.86 -12.88 -1.89
CA ILE A 112 -4.11 -12.44 -3.06
C ILE A 112 -3.89 -13.60 -4.05
N GLY A 113 -3.46 -14.76 -3.56
CA GLY A 113 -3.28 -15.93 -4.41
C GLY A 113 -4.56 -16.41 -5.10
N GLN A 114 -5.72 -16.21 -4.45
CA GLN A 114 -7.02 -16.70 -4.94
C GLN A 114 -7.78 -15.69 -5.80
N SER A 115 -7.73 -14.39 -5.45
CA SER A 115 -8.76 -13.43 -5.88
C SER A 115 -8.23 -12.25 -6.68
N ILE A 116 -6.90 -12.02 -6.72
CA ILE A 116 -6.37 -10.89 -7.49
C ILE A 116 -6.57 -11.12 -8.99
N PRO A 117 -7.15 -10.14 -9.73
CA PRO A 117 -7.37 -10.22 -11.16
C PRO A 117 -6.07 -10.47 -11.94
N GLY A 118 -6.12 -11.37 -12.91
CA GLY A 118 -5.00 -11.72 -13.78
C GLY A 118 -5.40 -11.75 -15.26
N MET A 119 -4.95 -12.78 -15.99
CA MET A 119 -5.19 -12.90 -17.43
C MET A 119 -6.68 -12.99 -17.78
N GLU A 120 -7.51 -13.49 -16.90
CA GLU A 120 -8.95 -13.64 -17.07
C GLU A 120 -9.70 -12.33 -17.26
N MET A 121 -9.12 -11.20 -16.85
CA MET A 121 -9.69 -9.86 -17.02
C MET A 121 -9.31 -9.19 -18.36
N LEU A 122 -8.37 -9.76 -19.09
CA LEU A 122 -7.83 -9.18 -20.32
C LEU A 122 -8.49 -9.82 -21.56
N THR A 123 -9.78 -9.65 -21.68
CA THR A 123 -10.57 -10.20 -22.80
C THR A 123 -10.52 -9.28 -24.01
N THR A 124 -10.37 -9.88 -25.20
CA THR A 124 -10.55 -9.18 -26.47
C THR A 124 -12.03 -8.91 -26.68
N GLU A 125 -12.39 -7.67 -26.96
CA GLU A 125 -13.75 -7.27 -27.31
C GLU A 125 -13.87 -7.06 -28.81
N ALA A 126 -14.95 -7.56 -29.41
CA ALA A 126 -15.24 -7.38 -30.81
C ALA A 126 -16.67 -6.89 -31.00
N VAL A 127 -16.84 -5.79 -31.75
CA VAL A 127 -18.13 -5.20 -32.08
C VAL A 127 -18.27 -5.18 -33.59
N SER A 128 -19.33 -5.82 -34.11
CA SER A 128 -19.69 -5.83 -35.54
C SER A 128 -20.87 -4.91 -35.80
N GLY A 129 -20.86 -4.21 -36.91
CA GLY A 129 -21.94 -3.34 -37.39
C GLY A 129 -21.93 -3.20 -38.91
N ASP A 130 -22.84 -2.37 -39.46
CA ASP A 130 -23.04 -2.20 -40.92
C ASP A 130 -21.77 -1.70 -41.64
N ASN A 131 -20.87 -1.03 -40.94
CA ASN A 131 -19.66 -0.44 -41.51
C ASN A 131 -18.37 -1.21 -41.20
N GLY A 132 -18.45 -2.41 -40.61
CA GLY A 132 -17.30 -3.27 -40.36
C GLY A 132 -17.23 -3.86 -38.96
N LEU A 133 -16.02 -4.32 -38.60
CA LEU A 133 -15.68 -4.95 -37.31
C LEU A 133 -14.63 -4.11 -36.61
N THR A 134 -14.88 -3.79 -35.33
CA THR A 134 -13.89 -3.20 -34.41
C THR A 134 -13.46 -4.24 -33.38
N VAL A 135 -12.16 -4.41 -33.26
CA VAL A 135 -11.55 -5.28 -32.22
C VAL A 135 -10.75 -4.40 -31.26
N THR A 136 -11.00 -4.58 -29.95
CA THR A 136 -10.28 -3.86 -28.89
C THR A 136 -9.47 -4.86 -28.09
N GLU A 137 -8.18 -4.58 -27.92
CA GLU A 137 -7.25 -5.36 -27.11
C GLU A 137 -6.48 -4.43 -26.15
N HIS A 138 -6.10 -4.98 -24.97
CA HIS A 138 -5.30 -4.25 -24.01
C HIS A 138 -3.82 -4.31 -24.38
N ALA A 139 -3.15 -3.15 -24.43
CA ALA A 139 -1.72 -3.02 -24.68
C ALA A 139 -0.97 -2.66 -23.39
N PRO A 140 0.27 -3.18 -23.18
CA PRO A 140 1.09 -2.80 -22.03
C PRO A 140 1.58 -1.36 -22.13
N TYR A 141 1.80 -0.72 -20.99
CA TYR A 141 2.50 0.56 -20.92
C TYR A 141 4.01 0.39 -21.08
N GLY A 142 4.60 -0.63 -20.47
CA GLY A 142 6.04 -0.85 -20.47
C GLY A 142 6.59 -1.15 -19.08
N VAL A 143 7.57 -0.34 -18.63
CA VAL A 143 8.11 -0.41 -17.27
C VAL A 143 7.31 0.48 -16.34
N LEU A 144 6.85 -0.07 -15.22
CA LEU A 144 6.09 0.63 -14.20
C LEU A 144 6.93 0.89 -12.96
N GLY A 145 6.92 2.13 -12.47
CA GLY A 145 7.53 2.49 -11.18
C GLY A 145 6.55 2.26 -10.03
N VAL A 146 6.97 1.51 -9.03
CA VAL A 146 6.09 1.07 -7.94
C VAL A 146 6.66 1.44 -6.58
N ILE A 147 5.83 2.04 -5.73
CA ILE A 147 6.14 2.23 -4.30
C ILE A 147 5.17 1.37 -3.49
N THR A 148 5.71 0.57 -2.56
CA THR A 148 4.89 -0.26 -1.67
C THR A 148 4.98 0.19 -0.23
N PRO A 149 3.87 0.11 0.55
CA PRO A 149 3.82 0.56 1.93
C PRO A 149 4.40 -0.48 2.89
N VAL A 150 4.67 -0.08 4.14
CA VAL A 150 5.08 -1.00 5.21
C VAL A 150 3.92 -1.87 5.72
N THR A 151 2.70 -1.37 5.65
CA THR A 151 1.50 -2.03 6.19
C THR A 151 1.17 -3.35 5.48
N HIS A 152 1.54 -3.46 4.19
CA HIS A 152 1.28 -4.62 3.33
C HIS A 152 2.43 -4.83 2.34
N SER A 153 3.65 -5.07 2.84
CA SER A 153 4.85 -5.13 2.02
C SER A 153 4.74 -6.24 0.94
N ILE A 154 4.62 -7.49 1.36
CA ILE A 154 4.48 -8.63 0.45
C ILE A 154 3.13 -8.63 -0.28
N PRO A 155 1.98 -8.43 0.39
CA PRO A 155 0.69 -8.44 -0.28
C PRO A 155 0.58 -7.41 -1.41
N THR A 156 1.02 -6.16 -1.19
CA THR A 156 0.98 -5.12 -2.24
C THR A 156 1.92 -5.44 -3.39
N LEU A 157 3.12 -5.94 -3.09
CA LEU A 157 4.08 -6.38 -4.10
C LEU A 157 3.49 -7.48 -5.00
N ALA A 158 2.93 -8.53 -4.39
CA ALA A 158 2.34 -9.66 -5.10
C ALA A 158 1.13 -9.25 -5.94
N CYS A 159 0.22 -8.43 -5.36
CA CYS A 159 -0.94 -7.89 -6.05
C CYS A 159 -0.55 -7.08 -7.29
N ASN A 160 0.37 -6.12 -7.14
CA ASN A 160 0.88 -5.33 -8.24
C ASN A 160 1.56 -6.20 -9.31
N ALA A 161 2.39 -7.16 -8.88
CA ALA A 161 3.09 -8.05 -9.81
C ALA A 161 2.12 -8.90 -10.64
N ILE A 162 1.10 -9.51 -10.01
CA ILE A 162 0.08 -10.31 -10.72
C ILE A 162 -0.62 -9.45 -11.78
N MET A 163 -1.17 -8.31 -11.40
CA MET A 163 -1.93 -7.45 -12.32
C MET A 163 -1.08 -6.84 -13.43
N MET A 164 0.11 -6.35 -13.09
CA MET A 164 0.98 -5.66 -14.04
C MET A 164 1.63 -6.61 -15.04
N ILE A 165 2.08 -7.79 -14.58
CA ILE A 165 2.64 -8.83 -15.46
C ILE A 165 1.53 -9.42 -16.35
N ALA A 166 0.33 -9.66 -15.83
CA ALA A 166 -0.82 -10.08 -16.63
C ALA A 166 -1.05 -9.11 -17.79
N ALA A 167 -1.02 -7.79 -17.53
CA ALA A 167 -1.17 -6.75 -18.54
C ALA A 167 0.09 -6.56 -19.44
N GLY A 168 1.14 -7.36 -19.27
CA GLY A 168 2.34 -7.34 -20.12
C GLY A 168 3.40 -6.30 -19.73
N ASN A 169 3.31 -5.76 -18.51
CA ASN A 169 4.25 -4.79 -17.97
C ASN A 169 5.30 -5.45 -17.09
N THR A 170 6.38 -4.71 -16.80
CA THR A 170 7.38 -5.05 -15.79
C THR A 170 7.40 -3.97 -14.71
N LEU A 171 7.96 -4.31 -13.54
CA LEU A 171 7.94 -3.45 -12.35
C LEU A 171 9.35 -3.09 -11.91
N VAL A 172 9.55 -1.82 -11.53
CA VAL A 172 10.68 -1.38 -10.71
C VAL A 172 10.13 -0.88 -9.39
N VAL A 173 10.46 -1.57 -8.32
CA VAL A 173 9.85 -1.42 -7.00
C VAL A 173 10.80 -0.76 -6.03
N ASN A 174 10.36 0.32 -5.37
CA ASN A 174 11.04 0.91 -4.22
C ASN A 174 10.16 0.66 -2.98
N PRO A 175 10.46 -0.35 -2.17
CA PRO A 175 9.65 -0.71 -1.02
C PRO A 175 9.82 0.29 0.12
N HIS A 176 8.90 0.28 1.08
CA HIS A 176 9.08 1.05 2.31
C HIS A 176 10.31 0.53 3.09
N PRO A 177 11.19 1.40 3.63
CA PRO A 177 12.40 0.96 4.34
C PRO A 177 12.17 -0.04 5.47
N SER A 178 11.05 0.09 6.21
CA SER A 178 10.70 -0.81 7.32
C SER A 178 10.08 -2.15 6.91
N GLY A 179 9.88 -2.41 5.62
CA GLY A 179 9.36 -3.68 5.08
C GLY A 179 10.24 -4.22 3.95
N THR A 180 11.47 -3.74 3.83
CA THR A 180 12.36 -4.05 2.72
C THR A 180 12.78 -5.52 2.70
N ARG A 181 13.11 -6.12 3.85
CA ARG A 181 13.55 -7.52 3.90
C ARG A 181 12.45 -8.48 3.42
N SER A 182 11.21 -8.20 3.81
CA SER A 182 10.05 -8.96 3.34
C SER A 182 9.84 -8.81 1.83
N ALA A 183 9.95 -7.59 1.31
CA ALA A 183 9.84 -7.33 -0.12
C ALA A 183 10.98 -8.01 -0.93
N VAL A 184 12.21 -7.97 -0.42
CA VAL A 184 13.37 -8.67 -1.02
C VAL A 184 13.14 -10.18 -1.07
N LEU A 185 12.75 -10.79 0.08
CA LEU A 185 12.49 -12.23 0.14
C LEU A 185 11.42 -12.65 -0.86
N ALA A 186 10.29 -11.93 -0.92
CA ALA A 186 9.21 -12.21 -1.85
C ALA A 186 9.64 -12.05 -3.31
N THR A 187 10.33 -10.94 -3.64
CA THR A 187 10.84 -10.71 -5.00
C THR A 187 11.77 -11.83 -5.46
N GLN A 188 12.70 -12.27 -4.61
CA GLN A 188 13.62 -13.37 -4.93
C GLN A 188 12.87 -14.68 -5.21
N ARG A 189 11.86 -15.00 -4.39
CA ARG A 189 11.05 -16.21 -4.57
C ARG A 189 10.21 -16.15 -5.85
N PHE A 190 9.55 -15.03 -6.09
CA PHE A 190 8.75 -14.83 -7.30
C PHE A 190 9.62 -14.87 -8.56
N SER A 191 10.70 -14.11 -8.60
CA SER A 191 11.61 -14.03 -9.77
C SER A 191 12.24 -15.37 -10.10
N ARG A 192 12.69 -16.12 -9.08
CA ARG A 192 13.25 -17.47 -9.27
C ARG A 192 12.23 -18.43 -9.85
N ALA A 193 11.03 -18.51 -9.25
CA ALA A 193 9.98 -19.39 -9.72
C ALA A 193 9.53 -19.07 -11.15
N ILE A 194 9.39 -17.77 -11.46
CA ILE A 194 9.04 -17.30 -12.81
C ILE A 194 10.13 -17.71 -13.81
N ARG A 195 11.40 -17.45 -13.50
CA ARG A 195 12.53 -17.81 -14.39
C ARG A 195 12.62 -19.31 -14.63
N GLU A 196 12.51 -20.10 -13.58
CA GLU A 196 12.52 -21.57 -13.69
C GLU A 196 11.37 -22.13 -14.55
N LYS A 197 10.19 -21.53 -14.43
CA LYS A 197 8.99 -21.99 -15.13
C LYS A 197 8.92 -21.51 -16.59
N THR A 198 9.29 -20.25 -16.85
CA THR A 198 9.01 -19.57 -18.12
C THR A 198 10.25 -19.17 -18.91
N GLY A 199 11.43 -19.16 -18.28
CA GLY A 199 12.65 -18.58 -18.83
C GLY A 199 12.68 -17.05 -18.85
N LEU A 200 11.61 -16.38 -18.36
CA LEU A 200 11.56 -14.92 -18.22
C LEU A 200 12.21 -14.52 -16.90
N ASP A 201 13.05 -13.50 -16.94
CA ASP A 201 13.73 -12.97 -15.76
C ASP A 201 13.52 -11.46 -15.65
N ASN A 202 13.71 -10.90 -14.45
CA ASN A 202 13.61 -9.47 -14.18
C ASN A 202 12.24 -8.83 -14.53
N LEU A 203 11.15 -9.61 -14.42
CA LEU A 203 9.79 -9.05 -14.54
C LEU A 203 9.45 -8.16 -13.32
N ILE A 204 10.10 -8.45 -12.19
CA ILE A 204 10.04 -7.68 -10.93
C ILE A 204 11.48 -7.30 -10.58
N CYS A 205 11.80 -6.00 -10.60
CA CYS A 205 13.08 -5.45 -10.21
C CYS A 205 12.88 -4.61 -8.94
N LEU A 206 13.57 -4.93 -7.86
CA LEU A 206 13.38 -4.28 -6.55
C LEU A 206 14.68 -3.63 -6.08
N ILE A 207 14.59 -2.41 -5.56
CA ILE A 207 15.70 -1.67 -4.98
C ILE A 207 15.93 -2.15 -3.54
N GLU A 208 17.08 -2.78 -3.29
CA GLU A 208 17.40 -3.40 -2.00
C GLU A 208 17.55 -2.38 -0.86
N LYS A 209 18.07 -1.18 -1.18
CA LYS A 209 18.23 -0.09 -0.20
C LYS A 209 17.39 1.11 -0.60
N PRO A 210 16.06 1.06 -0.33
CA PRO A 210 15.16 2.11 -0.75
C PRO A 210 15.41 3.40 0.04
N THR A 211 15.44 4.53 -0.69
CA THR A 211 15.55 5.88 -0.15
C THR A 211 14.56 6.81 -0.85
N LEU A 212 14.44 8.04 -0.38
CA LEU A 212 13.66 9.08 -1.09
C LEU A 212 14.29 9.43 -2.43
N GLU A 213 15.63 9.39 -2.51
CA GLU A 213 16.38 9.63 -3.74
C GLU A 213 16.11 8.54 -4.78
N SER A 214 16.11 7.26 -4.38
CA SER A 214 15.77 6.15 -5.29
C SER A 214 14.30 6.19 -5.74
N ALA A 215 13.37 6.59 -4.86
CA ALA A 215 11.97 6.81 -5.23
C ALA A 215 11.86 7.92 -6.29
N ASN A 216 12.50 9.07 -6.05
CA ASN A 216 12.50 10.19 -6.99
C ASN A 216 13.18 9.84 -8.33
N ALA A 217 14.26 9.06 -8.30
CA ALA A 217 14.91 8.58 -9.51
C ALA A 217 13.95 7.72 -10.35
N ILE A 218 13.15 6.84 -9.74
CA ILE A 218 12.09 6.08 -10.42
C ILE A 218 11.02 7.02 -10.99
N PHE A 219 10.57 8.03 -10.22
CA PHE A 219 9.52 8.95 -10.66
C PHE A 219 9.92 9.79 -11.88
N THR A 220 11.20 10.10 -12.01
CA THR A 220 11.72 10.95 -13.09
C THR A 220 12.40 10.17 -14.22
N HIS A 221 12.61 8.86 -14.08
CA HIS A 221 13.32 8.06 -15.07
C HIS A 221 12.58 8.03 -16.41
N PRO A 222 13.27 8.33 -17.55
CA PRO A 222 12.61 8.45 -18.86
C PRO A 222 11.95 7.15 -19.36
N ASP A 223 12.49 5.99 -18.99
CA ASP A 223 11.99 4.68 -19.40
C ASP A 223 10.94 4.10 -18.43
N VAL A 224 10.51 4.82 -17.41
CA VAL A 224 9.37 4.47 -16.56
C VAL A 224 8.12 5.19 -17.09
N GLU A 225 7.10 4.44 -17.49
CA GLU A 225 5.94 4.98 -18.19
C GLU A 225 4.79 5.41 -17.26
N VAL A 226 4.53 4.63 -16.23
CA VAL A 226 3.44 4.87 -15.27
C VAL A 226 3.95 4.62 -13.87
N LEU A 227 3.44 5.40 -12.91
CA LEU A 227 3.71 5.23 -11.49
C LEU A 227 2.51 4.60 -10.79
N CYS A 228 2.76 3.61 -9.94
CA CYS A 228 1.78 3.03 -9.02
C CYS A 228 2.32 3.18 -7.60
N VAL A 229 1.74 4.12 -6.84
CA VAL A 229 2.30 4.54 -5.56
C VAL A 229 1.28 4.36 -4.45
N THR A 230 1.63 3.51 -3.48
CA THR A 230 0.87 3.37 -2.23
C THR A 230 1.77 3.80 -1.07
N GLY A 231 1.39 4.87 -0.37
CA GLY A 231 2.21 5.40 0.71
C GLY A 231 1.68 6.68 1.33
N GLY A 232 2.50 7.31 2.15
CA GLY A 232 2.13 8.53 2.87
C GLY A 232 1.97 9.76 1.96
N PRO A 233 1.44 10.89 2.50
CA PRO A 233 1.10 12.08 1.71
C PRO A 233 2.28 12.64 0.91
N GLY A 234 3.49 12.61 1.49
CA GLY A 234 4.69 13.17 0.85
C GLY A 234 5.10 12.43 -0.41
N VAL A 235 5.09 11.09 -0.39
CA VAL A 235 5.46 10.30 -1.57
C VAL A 235 4.38 10.34 -2.66
N VAL A 236 3.11 10.45 -2.27
CA VAL A 236 1.99 10.65 -3.19
C VAL A 236 2.11 12.01 -3.89
N ALA A 237 2.35 13.08 -3.14
CA ALA A 237 2.55 14.42 -3.71
C ALA A 237 3.73 14.46 -4.69
N ALA A 238 4.85 13.81 -4.35
CA ALA A 238 6.02 13.72 -5.22
C ALA A 238 5.73 12.97 -6.52
N ALA A 239 4.99 11.86 -6.44
CA ALA A 239 4.57 11.11 -7.63
C ALA A 239 3.65 11.93 -8.55
N MET A 240 2.69 12.63 -7.97
CA MET A 240 1.77 13.51 -8.74
C MET A 240 2.51 14.69 -9.41
N ALA A 241 3.57 15.19 -8.78
CA ALA A 241 4.39 16.27 -9.33
C ALA A 241 5.35 15.81 -10.44
N SER A 242 5.50 14.52 -10.70
CA SER A 242 6.48 13.96 -11.64
C SER A 242 6.17 14.17 -13.11
N ASN A 243 5.02 14.73 -13.48
CA ASN A 243 4.49 14.84 -14.85
C ASN A 243 4.25 13.49 -15.57
N LYS A 244 4.27 12.39 -14.85
CA LYS A 244 3.93 11.06 -15.37
C LYS A 244 2.47 10.69 -15.05
N LYS A 245 1.92 9.76 -15.79
CA LYS A 245 0.68 9.11 -15.39
C LYS A 245 0.93 8.40 -14.05
N ALA A 246 0.19 8.79 -13.03
CA ALA A 246 0.32 8.22 -11.69
C ALA A 246 -1.03 7.67 -11.20
N ILE A 247 -1.00 6.44 -10.69
CA ILE A 247 -2.08 5.82 -9.93
C ILE A 247 -1.60 5.82 -8.49
N VAL A 248 -2.23 6.64 -7.66
CA VAL A 248 -1.75 6.90 -6.30
C VAL A 248 -2.81 6.54 -5.27
N ALA A 249 -2.37 5.96 -4.16
CA ALA A 249 -3.17 5.70 -2.97
C ALA A 249 -2.44 6.28 -1.75
N GLY A 250 -3.04 7.30 -1.15
CA GLY A 250 -2.56 7.93 0.07
C GLY A 250 -3.26 7.40 1.33
N PRO A 251 -3.12 8.09 2.46
CA PRO A 251 -3.85 7.79 3.67
C PRO A 251 -5.35 7.71 3.43
N GLY A 252 -6.00 6.73 4.03
CA GLY A 252 -7.45 6.54 3.95
C GLY A 252 -8.12 6.68 5.32
N ASN A 253 -9.29 7.32 5.34
CA ASN A 253 -10.11 7.45 6.55
C ASN A 253 -11.59 7.11 6.23
N PRO A 254 -11.90 5.83 5.88
CA PRO A 254 -13.23 5.45 5.42
C PRO A 254 -14.28 5.56 6.54
N PRO A 255 -15.36 6.34 6.35
CA PRO A 255 -16.47 6.44 7.30
C PRO A 255 -17.48 5.32 7.08
N VAL A 256 -18.15 4.94 8.18
CA VAL A 256 -19.38 4.14 8.15
C VAL A 256 -20.54 5.02 8.58
N VAL A 257 -21.66 4.92 7.87
CA VAL A 257 -22.90 5.60 8.25
C VAL A 257 -23.94 4.54 8.61
N VAL A 258 -24.51 4.66 9.82
CA VAL A 258 -25.56 3.77 10.33
C VAL A 258 -26.81 4.58 10.63
N ASP A 259 -27.88 4.31 9.90
CA ASP A 259 -29.18 4.94 10.09
C ASP A 259 -30.20 3.98 10.75
N GLU A 260 -31.44 4.45 10.95
CA GLU A 260 -32.52 3.69 11.58
C GLU A 260 -33.01 2.51 10.75
N THR A 261 -32.63 2.38 9.49
CA THR A 261 -33.00 1.25 8.63
C THR A 261 -32.03 0.08 8.72
N ALA A 262 -30.90 0.27 9.41
CA ALA A 262 -29.86 -0.73 9.51
C ALA A 262 -30.26 -1.91 10.41
N ASP A 263 -29.85 -3.11 10.02
CA ASP A 263 -29.77 -4.26 10.92
C ASP A 263 -28.54 -4.07 11.83
N LEU A 264 -28.80 -3.66 13.08
CA LEU A 264 -27.74 -3.26 14.01
C LEU A 264 -26.78 -4.41 14.39
N GLU A 265 -27.26 -5.65 14.47
CA GLU A 265 -26.38 -6.81 14.75
C GLU A 265 -25.43 -7.05 13.59
N LYS A 266 -25.94 -7.09 12.37
CA LYS A 266 -25.14 -7.27 11.16
C LYS A 266 -24.19 -6.09 10.93
N ALA A 267 -24.64 -4.86 11.17
CA ALA A 267 -23.80 -3.67 11.08
C ALA A 267 -22.66 -3.72 12.11
N ALA A 268 -22.95 -4.06 13.37
CA ALA A 268 -21.96 -4.17 14.42
C ALA A 268 -20.91 -5.27 14.15
N GLU A 269 -21.36 -6.45 13.69
CA GLU A 269 -20.47 -7.54 13.27
C GLU A 269 -19.48 -7.09 12.18
N GLY A 270 -20.01 -6.47 11.10
CA GLY A 270 -19.21 -5.98 9.98
C GLY A 270 -18.25 -4.87 10.40
N ILE A 271 -18.70 -3.89 11.18
CA ILE A 271 -17.88 -2.78 11.67
C ILE A 271 -16.75 -3.28 12.57
N VAL A 272 -17.04 -4.15 13.54
CA VAL A 272 -16.00 -4.67 14.45
C VAL A 272 -15.00 -5.52 13.67
N PHE A 273 -15.46 -6.38 12.76
CA PHE A 273 -14.58 -7.19 11.92
C PHE A 273 -13.65 -6.32 11.07
N GLY A 274 -14.19 -5.37 10.31
CA GLY A 274 -13.40 -4.54 9.39
C GLY A 274 -12.47 -3.57 10.11
N ALA A 275 -12.92 -2.91 11.19
CA ALA A 275 -12.10 -2.01 11.99
C ALA A 275 -11.04 -2.73 12.84
N ALA A 276 -11.23 -4.02 13.16
CA ALA A 276 -10.24 -4.84 13.88
C ALA A 276 -9.26 -5.54 12.94
N TYR A 277 -9.58 -5.63 11.65
CA TYR A 277 -8.80 -6.40 10.70
C TYR A 277 -7.36 -5.88 10.62
N ASP A 278 -6.40 -6.78 10.83
CA ASP A 278 -4.96 -6.51 10.90
C ASP A 278 -4.61 -5.29 11.80
N ASN A 279 -5.30 -5.17 12.93
CA ASN A 279 -5.18 -4.04 13.85
C ASN A 279 -5.42 -2.67 13.19
N ASN A 280 -6.33 -2.63 12.23
CA ASN A 280 -6.73 -1.42 11.50
C ASN A 280 -5.61 -0.72 10.69
N VAL A 281 -4.58 -1.46 10.28
CA VAL A 281 -3.51 -0.88 9.43
C VAL A 281 -3.88 -0.77 7.95
N LEU A 282 -5.01 -1.35 7.54
CA LEU A 282 -5.54 -1.19 6.18
C LEU A 282 -6.13 0.20 5.98
N CYS A 283 -5.69 0.91 4.93
CA CYS A 283 -6.25 2.22 4.56
C CYS A 283 -7.72 2.17 4.10
N ILE A 284 -8.25 0.98 3.84
CA ILE A 284 -9.63 0.72 3.42
C ILE A 284 -10.52 0.20 4.55
N GLY A 285 -9.96 -0.12 5.74
CA GLY A 285 -10.73 -0.53 6.91
C GLY A 285 -11.47 0.66 7.53
N GLU A 286 -12.58 0.40 8.20
CA GLU A 286 -13.40 1.40 8.85
C GLU A 286 -12.57 2.20 9.87
N LYS A 287 -12.58 3.54 9.74
CA LYS A 287 -11.81 4.45 10.60
C LYS A 287 -12.69 5.29 11.52
N GLU A 288 -13.95 5.44 11.19
CA GLU A 288 -14.92 6.23 11.95
C GLU A 288 -16.35 5.79 11.67
N VAL A 289 -17.25 5.98 12.62
CA VAL A 289 -18.67 5.66 12.47
C VAL A 289 -19.51 6.89 12.78
N PHE A 290 -20.41 7.22 11.87
CA PHE A 290 -21.47 8.21 12.06
C PHE A 290 -22.79 7.47 12.23
N VAL A 291 -23.43 7.61 13.40
CA VAL A 291 -24.64 6.86 13.72
C VAL A 291 -25.78 7.80 14.11
N VAL A 292 -26.96 7.60 13.53
CA VAL A 292 -28.16 8.36 13.90
C VAL A 292 -28.49 8.13 15.36
N ALA A 293 -28.77 9.22 16.10
CA ALA A 293 -28.91 9.21 17.55
C ALA A 293 -29.95 8.19 18.07
N SER A 294 -31.03 7.96 17.32
CA SER A 294 -32.11 7.02 17.73
C SER A 294 -31.68 5.56 17.80
N VAL A 295 -30.63 5.16 17.06
CA VAL A 295 -30.13 3.77 17.01
C VAL A 295 -28.72 3.60 17.58
N ALA A 296 -28.11 4.68 18.04
CA ALA A 296 -26.71 4.69 18.49
C ALA A 296 -26.47 3.75 19.67
N ASP A 297 -27.33 3.78 20.70
CA ASP A 297 -27.14 2.92 21.87
C ASP A 297 -27.25 1.43 21.51
N GLY A 298 -28.20 1.10 20.60
CA GLY A 298 -28.36 -0.26 20.10
C GLY A 298 -27.14 -0.74 19.33
N LEU A 299 -26.52 0.11 18.49
CA LEU A 299 -25.29 -0.21 17.76
C LEU A 299 -24.11 -0.41 18.74
N LEU A 300 -23.91 0.50 19.69
CA LEU A 300 -22.84 0.41 20.67
C LEU A 300 -22.92 -0.88 21.50
N ASP A 301 -24.12 -1.26 21.93
CA ASP A 301 -24.35 -2.50 22.67
C ASP A 301 -24.09 -3.74 21.78
N ALA A 302 -24.50 -3.70 20.52
CA ALA A 302 -24.22 -4.77 19.55
C ALA A 302 -22.72 -4.93 19.28
N MET A 303 -21.97 -3.85 19.09
CA MET A 303 -20.51 -3.90 18.92
C MET A 303 -19.81 -4.56 20.11
N GLY A 304 -20.30 -4.33 21.34
CA GLY A 304 -19.81 -5.02 22.54
C GLY A 304 -20.00 -6.54 22.48
N ARG A 305 -21.12 -7.01 21.92
CA ARG A 305 -21.39 -8.45 21.75
C ARG A 305 -20.49 -9.11 20.69
N HIS A 306 -20.03 -8.33 19.71
CA HIS A 306 -19.16 -8.80 18.62
C HIS A 306 -17.66 -8.63 18.90
N GLY A 307 -17.24 -8.49 20.17
CA GLY A 307 -15.82 -8.46 20.55
C GLY A 307 -15.19 -7.08 20.65
N GLY A 308 -15.99 -6.03 20.53
CA GLY A 308 -15.56 -4.67 20.84
C GLY A 308 -15.57 -4.38 22.34
N TYR A 309 -14.71 -3.47 22.80
CA TYR A 309 -14.69 -2.96 24.18
C TYR A 309 -14.95 -1.45 24.17
N ARG A 310 -16.05 -1.03 24.78
CA ARG A 310 -16.45 0.37 24.85
C ARG A 310 -15.64 1.14 25.87
N LEU A 311 -14.98 2.20 25.47
CA LEU A 311 -14.30 3.16 26.32
C LEU A 311 -15.26 4.24 26.81
N THR A 312 -15.02 4.73 28.02
CA THR A 312 -15.68 5.96 28.51
C THR A 312 -15.09 7.19 27.82
N GLY A 313 -15.78 8.34 27.86
CA GLY A 313 -15.29 9.59 27.30
C GLY A 313 -13.90 9.98 27.83
N GLU A 314 -13.66 9.83 29.15
CA GLU A 314 -12.35 10.11 29.75
C GLU A 314 -11.25 9.18 29.22
N GLN A 315 -11.56 7.90 28.99
CA GLN A 315 -10.64 6.92 28.42
C GLN A 315 -10.36 7.21 26.93
N VAL A 316 -11.36 7.64 26.14
CA VAL A 316 -11.20 8.08 24.75
C VAL A 316 -10.24 9.26 24.66
N GLU A 317 -10.42 10.27 25.54
CA GLU A 317 -9.51 11.41 25.60
C GLU A 317 -8.09 11.03 26.04
N ALA A 318 -7.97 10.13 27.04
CA ALA A 318 -6.69 9.64 27.49
C ALA A 318 -5.96 8.89 26.36
N LEU A 319 -6.69 8.07 25.59
CA LEU A 319 -6.14 7.36 24.45
C LEU A 319 -5.73 8.33 23.32
N ALA A 320 -6.52 9.37 23.07
CA ALA A 320 -6.15 10.39 22.09
C ALA A 320 -4.80 11.04 22.43
N ARG A 321 -4.60 11.42 23.69
CA ARG A 321 -3.33 12.02 24.15
C ARG A 321 -2.12 11.09 24.01
N ALA A 322 -2.32 9.78 24.13
CA ALA A 322 -1.26 8.78 23.99
C ALA A 322 -0.99 8.39 22.53
N ALA A 323 -2.05 8.31 21.74
CA ALA A 323 -2.05 7.63 20.45
C ALA A 323 -1.93 8.55 19.24
N ILE A 324 -2.29 9.82 19.35
CA ILE A 324 -2.24 10.78 18.24
C ILE A 324 -1.68 12.12 18.70
N HIS A 325 -1.06 12.84 17.77
CA HIS A 325 -0.54 14.18 18.02
C HIS A 325 -0.67 15.05 16.77
N LYS A 326 -0.68 16.36 16.96
CA LYS A 326 -0.69 17.30 15.85
C LYS A 326 0.74 17.55 15.39
N GLU A 327 1.01 17.27 14.12
CA GLU A 327 2.31 17.54 13.53
C GLU A 327 2.50 19.04 13.32
N GLU A 328 3.60 19.61 13.85
CA GLU A 328 3.84 21.07 13.83
C GLU A 328 3.95 21.65 12.41
N LYS A 329 4.54 20.88 11.47
CA LYS A 329 4.80 21.36 10.11
C LYS A 329 3.56 21.37 9.23
N SER A 330 2.75 20.33 9.27
CA SER A 330 1.57 20.16 8.42
C SER A 330 0.28 20.64 9.08
N GLY A 331 0.27 20.72 10.42
CA GLY A 331 -0.93 20.97 11.20
C GLY A 331 -1.93 19.80 11.24
N HIS A 332 -1.60 18.66 10.61
CA HIS A 332 -2.44 17.47 10.61
C HIS A 332 -2.26 16.63 11.87
N TRP A 333 -3.33 15.91 12.23
CA TRP A 333 -3.25 14.87 13.24
C TRP A 333 -2.63 13.62 12.67
N VAL A 334 -1.67 13.03 13.39
CA VAL A 334 -0.93 11.83 12.97
C VAL A 334 -0.86 10.82 14.10
N ALA A 335 -0.85 9.55 13.75
CA ALA A 335 -0.76 8.46 14.70
C ALA A 335 0.66 8.34 15.31
N ASN A 336 0.69 7.99 16.60
CA ASN A 336 1.93 7.60 17.27
C ASN A 336 2.43 6.27 16.73
N LYS A 337 3.59 6.28 16.11
CA LYS A 337 4.20 5.12 15.43
C LYS A 337 4.38 3.90 16.34
N GLU A 338 4.52 4.11 17.65
CA GLU A 338 4.68 3.02 18.61
C GLU A 338 3.39 2.23 18.86
N LEU A 339 2.23 2.85 18.58
CA LEU A 339 0.91 2.24 18.75
C LEU A 339 0.27 1.78 17.44
N VAL A 340 0.83 2.19 16.28
CA VAL A 340 0.35 1.75 14.96
C VAL A 340 0.42 0.24 14.83
N GLY A 341 -0.70 -0.38 14.49
CA GLY A 341 -0.83 -1.81 14.26
C GLY A 341 -0.63 -2.70 15.49
N LYS A 342 -0.63 -2.12 16.69
CA LYS A 342 -0.54 -2.89 17.96
C LYS A 342 -1.91 -3.41 18.38
N ASP A 343 -1.91 -4.48 19.18
CA ASP A 343 -3.13 -5.10 19.67
C ASP A 343 -3.91 -4.18 20.64
N PRO A 344 -5.24 -4.35 20.77
CA PRO A 344 -6.08 -3.52 21.64
C PRO A 344 -5.61 -3.45 23.10
N ASP A 345 -5.01 -4.52 23.64
CA ASP A 345 -4.49 -4.55 25.00
C ASP A 345 -3.23 -3.66 25.19
N VAL A 346 -2.45 -3.45 24.12
CA VAL A 346 -1.33 -2.50 24.14
C VAL A 346 -1.85 -1.07 24.24
N LEU A 347 -2.90 -0.75 23.46
CA LEU A 347 -3.56 0.56 23.51
C LEU A 347 -4.18 0.81 24.88
N ALA A 348 -4.88 -0.19 25.43
CA ALA A 348 -5.50 -0.11 26.75
C ALA A 348 -4.45 0.13 27.85
N ARG A 349 -3.34 -0.62 27.84
CA ARG A 349 -2.24 -0.42 28.79
C ARG A 349 -1.59 0.97 28.69
N ALA A 350 -1.54 1.57 27.52
CA ALA A 350 -1.02 2.93 27.35
C ALA A 350 -1.80 4.00 28.14
N ILE A 351 -3.04 3.69 28.53
CA ILE A 351 -3.90 4.54 29.36
C ILE A 351 -4.19 3.94 30.74
N GLY A 352 -3.42 2.91 31.15
CA GLY A 352 -3.59 2.27 32.47
C GLY A 352 -4.86 1.41 32.59
N LEU A 353 -5.42 0.94 31.49
CA LEU A 353 -6.64 0.14 31.44
C LEU A 353 -6.32 -1.34 31.19
N GLU A 354 -6.98 -2.23 31.93
CA GLU A 354 -7.03 -3.66 31.64
C GLU A 354 -8.34 -4.00 30.94
N ILE A 355 -8.27 -4.80 29.89
CA ILE A 355 -9.41 -5.22 29.09
C ILE A 355 -9.51 -6.75 29.03
N PRO A 356 -10.69 -7.32 28.77
CA PRO A 356 -10.88 -8.76 28.61
C PRO A 356 -9.95 -9.33 27.51
N LYS A 357 -9.45 -10.54 27.74
CA LYS A 357 -8.72 -11.28 26.71
C LYS A 357 -9.62 -11.57 25.51
N GLY A 358 -9.08 -11.40 24.30
CA GLY A 358 -9.85 -11.63 23.09
C GLY A 358 -10.61 -10.40 22.59
N THR A 359 -10.52 -9.25 23.27
CA THR A 359 -11.00 -7.97 22.74
C THR A 359 -10.34 -7.70 21.40
N GLN A 360 -11.15 -7.46 20.38
CA GLN A 360 -10.68 -7.25 19.01
C GLN A 360 -10.51 -5.78 18.64
N LEU A 361 -11.36 -4.93 19.21
CA LEU A 361 -11.46 -3.51 18.89
C LEU A 361 -11.80 -2.70 20.13
N LEU A 362 -11.17 -1.56 20.33
CA LEU A 362 -11.62 -0.52 21.24
C LEU A 362 -12.51 0.45 20.46
N TYR A 363 -13.58 0.94 21.08
CA TYR A 363 -14.43 1.96 20.47
C TYR A 363 -14.98 2.92 21.52
N GLY A 364 -15.37 4.12 21.11
CA GLY A 364 -15.97 5.08 22.03
C GLY A 364 -16.57 6.28 21.31
N GLU A 365 -17.52 6.92 21.99
CA GLU A 365 -18.19 8.10 21.44
C GLU A 365 -17.27 9.31 21.46
N VAL A 366 -17.33 10.11 20.40
CA VAL A 366 -16.55 11.34 20.20
C VAL A 366 -17.46 12.48 19.74
N GLY A 367 -17.05 13.73 20.01
CA GLY A 367 -17.71 14.91 19.48
C GLY A 367 -17.13 15.32 18.11
N GLU A 368 -17.77 16.29 17.46
CA GLU A 368 -17.39 16.80 16.13
C GLU A 368 -15.98 17.35 16.06
N ASP A 369 -15.46 17.93 17.15
CA ASP A 369 -14.11 18.51 17.24
C ASP A 369 -13.03 17.47 17.63
N SER A 370 -13.39 16.21 17.68
CA SER A 370 -12.47 15.16 18.12
C SER A 370 -11.28 15.02 17.17
N PRO A 371 -10.04 14.97 17.70
CA PRO A 371 -8.85 14.78 16.88
C PRO A 371 -8.78 13.40 16.22
N TRP A 372 -9.61 12.46 16.62
CA TRP A 372 -9.72 11.14 16.01
C TRP A 372 -10.34 11.19 14.61
N LEU A 373 -11.32 12.08 14.36
CA LEU A 373 -12.05 12.13 13.09
C LEU A 373 -11.17 12.51 11.89
N PRO A 374 -10.26 13.52 11.95
CA PRO A 374 -9.39 13.84 10.83
C PRO A 374 -8.13 12.96 10.74
N CYS A 375 -7.98 11.94 11.61
CA CYS A 375 -6.75 11.15 11.72
C CYS A 375 -6.94 9.73 11.20
N GLU A 376 -6.12 9.32 10.22
CA GLU A 376 -5.95 7.88 9.93
C GLU A 376 -5.14 7.25 11.07
N GLN A 377 -5.83 6.67 12.07
CA GLN A 377 -5.20 6.21 13.30
C GLN A 377 -4.38 4.92 13.14
N MET A 378 -4.69 4.07 12.17
CA MET A 378 -3.99 2.79 11.90
C MET A 378 -3.78 1.92 13.15
N MET A 379 -4.78 1.86 14.02
CA MET A 379 -4.79 1.07 15.26
C MET A 379 -6.21 0.64 15.61
N PRO A 380 -6.42 -0.43 16.37
CA PRO A 380 -7.74 -0.99 16.66
C PRO A 380 -8.52 -0.15 17.70
N PHE A 381 -8.73 1.12 17.39
CA PHE A 381 -9.64 2.04 18.05
C PHE A 381 -10.55 2.70 17.02
N LEU A 382 -11.87 2.69 17.25
CA LEU A 382 -12.87 3.24 16.35
C LEU A 382 -13.66 4.37 17.03
N PRO A 383 -13.51 5.61 16.60
CA PRO A 383 -14.33 6.72 17.06
C PRO A 383 -15.75 6.61 16.50
N ILE A 384 -16.73 6.88 17.34
CA ILE A 384 -18.16 6.84 16.98
C ILE A 384 -18.78 8.19 17.26
N MET A 385 -19.31 8.82 16.22
CA MET A 385 -19.99 10.10 16.31
C MET A 385 -21.50 9.89 16.19
N ARG A 386 -22.23 10.39 17.18
CA ARG A 386 -23.70 10.41 17.19
C ARG A 386 -24.20 11.64 16.44
N CYS A 387 -25.08 11.45 15.44
CA CYS A 387 -25.66 12.51 14.60
C CYS A 387 -27.15 12.68 14.86
#